data_5085e8da8c8d6cace48b525c8a28ca08
#
_entry.id   5085e8da8c8d6cace48b525c8a28ca08
#
_cell.length_a   1.000
_cell.length_b   1.000
_cell.length_c   1.000
_cell.angle_alpha   90.00
_cell.angle_beta   90.00
_cell.angle_gamma   90.00
#
_symmetry.space_group_name_H-M   'P 1'
#
loop_
_entity.id
_entity.type
_entity.pdbx_description
1 polymer ?
#
loop_
_entity_poly.entity_id
_entity_poly.type
_entity_poly.pdbx_seq_one_letter_code
_entity_poly.pdbx_strand_id
1 'polypeptide(L)'
;MKQLVFAVVTMGAFVASAQSQVKKSTIEGISNFAQVETTVACAGAVTPSAVAGIKKMGFASIINLRLDNEKGADIEAEAAAAKAAGINFVHLPLSGSAPDPAVADRFLKTITEPGNQPAFIHCASGNRAAAMWLIKRLAVDHWEVDRATAEAAALGLTSPALKQWAIQYARPDQ
;
A
#
# COMPACT_ATOMS: atom_id res chain seq x y z
N MET A 1 41.84 15.05 51.63
CA MET A 1 41.11 14.02 50.93
C MET A 1 40.22 14.72 49.88
N LYS A 2 40.61 14.62 48.57
CA LYS A 2 39.82 15.22 47.45
C LYS A 2 38.92 14.14 46.89
N GLN A 3 37.61 14.36 46.99
CA GLN A 3 36.61 13.46 46.35
C GLN A 3 36.49 13.84 44.87
N LEU A 4 36.77 12.87 43.97
CA LEU A 4 36.48 12.98 42.55
C LEU A 4 35.00 12.55 42.33
N VAL A 5 34.19 13.49 41.88
CA VAL A 5 32.83 13.22 41.42
C VAL A 5 32.91 12.82 39.92
N PHE A 6 32.63 11.57 39.61
CA PHE A 6 32.47 11.11 38.22
C PHE A 6 31.04 11.43 37.75
N ALA A 7 30.93 12.38 36.83
CA ALA A 7 29.68 12.65 36.12
C ALA A 7 29.53 11.61 35.00
N VAL A 8 28.57 10.72 35.13
CA VAL A 8 28.16 9.78 34.07
C VAL A 8 27.22 10.53 33.13
N VAL A 9 27.72 10.91 31.96
CA VAL A 9 26.92 11.46 30.86
C VAL A 9 26.30 10.28 30.10
N THR A 10 25.02 10.01 30.35
CA THR A 10 24.23 9.06 29.54
C THR A 10 23.86 9.74 28.22
N MET A 11 24.54 9.37 27.15
CA MET A 11 24.21 9.76 25.79
C MET A 11 23.01 8.93 25.32
N GLY A 12 21.81 9.49 25.45
CA GLY A 12 20.60 8.92 24.89
C GLY A 12 20.66 8.96 23.36
N ALA A 13 20.77 7.78 22.72
CA ALA A 13 20.66 7.68 21.28
C ALA A 13 19.20 7.95 20.87
N PHE A 14 18.93 9.12 20.32
CA PHE A 14 17.70 9.39 19.60
C PHE A 14 17.72 8.57 18.30
N VAL A 15 17.02 7.44 18.27
CA VAL A 15 16.71 6.74 17.02
C VAL A 15 15.61 7.54 16.33
N ALA A 16 15.99 8.45 15.44
CA ALA A 16 15.06 9.11 14.55
C ALA A 16 14.46 8.02 13.64
N SER A 17 13.19 7.69 13.86
CA SER A 17 12.42 6.86 12.93
C SER A 17 12.35 7.58 11.60
N ALA A 18 13.10 7.11 10.61
CA ALA A 18 13.00 7.60 9.25
C ALA A 18 11.56 7.34 8.77
N GLN A 19 10.78 8.41 8.64
CA GLN A 19 9.42 8.36 8.15
C GLN A 19 9.53 8.17 6.63
N SER A 20 8.95 7.09 6.11
CA SER A 20 8.92 6.83 4.67
C SER A 20 8.24 8.02 3.97
N GLN A 21 8.93 8.62 3.01
CA GLN A 21 8.39 9.77 2.29
C GLN A 21 7.42 9.31 1.21
N VAL A 22 6.13 9.62 1.39
CA VAL A 22 5.12 9.42 0.36
C VAL A 22 5.18 10.56 -0.65
N LYS A 23 5.42 10.23 -1.91
CA LYS A 23 5.41 11.16 -3.04
C LYS A 23 4.09 11.04 -3.80
N LYS A 24 3.39 12.16 -3.98
CA LYS A 24 2.18 12.25 -4.82
C LYS A 24 2.53 12.86 -6.17
N SER A 25 1.90 12.36 -7.23
CA SER A 25 2.10 12.87 -8.59
C SER A 25 0.80 12.79 -9.40
N THR A 26 0.65 13.67 -10.38
CA THR A 26 -0.41 13.56 -11.38
C THR A 26 0.13 12.77 -12.56
N ILE A 27 -0.52 11.66 -12.89
CA ILE A 27 -0.15 10.78 -14.00
C ILE A 27 -1.40 10.60 -14.87
N GLU A 28 -1.28 10.80 -16.17
CA GLU A 28 -2.38 10.60 -17.09
C GLU A 28 -2.92 9.17 -17.03
N GLY A 29 -4.23 9.03 -16.95
CA GLY A 29 -4.91 7.74 -16.84
C GLY A 29 -4.83 7.07 -15.47
N ILE A 30 -4.22 7.72 -14.46
CA ILE A 30 -4.13 7.20 -13.08
C ILE A 30 -4.62 8.27 -12.12
N SER A 31 -5.67 7.98 -11.36
CA SER A 31 -6.18 8.91 -10.34
C SER A 31 -5.48 8.69 -8.99
N ASN A 32 -5.29 9.77 -8.23
CA ASN A 32 -4.80 9.73 -6.84
C ASN A 32 -3.51 8.91 -6.64
N PHE A 33 -2.55 9.04 -7.55
CA PHE A 33 -1.28 8.33 -7.44
C PHE A 33 -0.44 8.82 -6.26
N ALA A 34 -0.04 7.90 -5.41
CA ALA A 34 0.88 8.12 -4.29
C ALA A 34 1.85 6.94 -4.16
N GLN A 35 3.14 7.21 -4.00
CA GLN A 35 4.20 6.20 -3.98
C GLN A 35 5.07 6.35 -2.75
N VAL A 36 5.45 5.23 -2.15
CA VAL A 36 6.49 5.14 -1.10
C VAL A 36 7.77 4.65 -1.73
N GLU A 37 8.76 5.56 -1.84
CA GLU A 37 10.07 5.24 -2.41
C GLU A 37 9.96 4.46 -3.75
N THR A 38 10.63 3.30 -3.85
CA THR A 38 10.56 2.38 -4.99
C THR A 38 9.79 1.09 -4.67
N THR A 39 9.09 1.03 -3.53
CA THR A 39 8.54 -0.21 -2.98
C THR A 39 7.10 -0.46 -3.41
N VAL A 40 6.25 0.56 -3.32
CA VAL A 40 4.82 0.44 -3.58
C VAL A 40 4.23 1.75 -4.09
N ALA A 41 3.21 1.65 -4.94
CA ALA A 41 2.29 2.75 -5.18
C ALA A 41 0.86 2.33 -4.84
N CYS A 42 0.10 3.28 -4.28
CA CYS A 42 -1.34 3.18 -4.11
C CYS A 42 -2.02 4.22 -5.01
N ALA A 43 -3.05 3.80 -5.71
CA ALA A 43 -3.75 4.69 -6.64
C ALA A 43 -5.27 4.46 -6.64
N GLY A 44 -5.99 5.39 -7.23
CA GLY A 44 -7.40 5.24 -7.57
C GLY A 44 -7.59 4.52 -8.91
N ALA A 45 -8.56 4.96 -9.70
CA ALA A 45 -8.86 4.34 -10.99
C ALA A 45 -7.67 4.44 -11.97
N VAL A 46 -7.47 3.38 -12.73
CA VAL A 46 -6.46 3.24 -13.78
C VAL A 46 -7.16 2.98 -15.10
N THR A 47 -6.71 3.64 -16.17
CA THR A 47 -7.13 3.31 -17.52
C THR A 47 -6.21 2.25 -18.12
N PRO A 48 -6.70 1.33 -18.99
CA PRO A 48 -5.85 0.33 -19.63
C PRO A 48 -4.67 0.92 -20.39
N SER A 49 -4.83 2.12 -20.95
CA SER A 49 -3.76 2.85 -21.66
C SER A 49 -2.59 3.27 -20.74
N ALA A 50 -2.82 3.44 -19.45
CA ALA A 50 -1.79 3.82 -18.49
C ALA A 50 -0.88 2.65 -18.05
N VAL A 51 -1.30 1.41 -18.29
CA VAL A 51 -0.60 0.21 -17.81
C VAL A 51 0.84 0.12 -18.31
N ALA A 52 1.09 0.44 -19.58
CA ALA A 52 2.45 0.47 -20.12
C ALA A 52 3.34 1.52 -19.42
N GLY A 53 2.74 2.63 -18.97
CA GLY A 53 3.41 3.64 -18.14
C GLY A 53 3.78 3.10 -16.76
N ILE A 54 2.89 2.34 -16.13
CA ILE A 54 3.14 1.68 -14.83
C ILE A 54 4.35 0.75 -14.94
N LYS A 55 4.44 -0.06 -16.00
CA LYS A 55 5.62 -0.91 -16.27
C LYS A 55 6.89 -0.11 -16.43
N LYS A 56 6.84 1.02 -17.18
CA LYS A 56 8.00 1.91 -17.39
C LYS A 56 8.46 2.59 -16.09
N MET A 57 7.57 2.79 -15.11
CA MET A 57 7.93 3.27 -13.78
C MET A 57 8.66 2.24 -12.91
N GLY A 58 8.82 0.99 -13.40
CA GLY A 58 9.57 -0.06 -12.73
C GLY A 58 8.74 -1.01 -11.86
N PHE A 59 7.40 -0.89 -11.88
CA PHE A 59 6.56 -1.83 -11.12
C PHE A 59 6.58 -3.22 -11.76
N ALA A 60 6.66 -4.24 -10.91
CA ALA A 60 6.66 -5.64 -11.32
C ALA A 60 5.23 -6.20 -11.43
N SER A 61 4.31 -5.67 -10.64
CA SER A 61 2.92 -6.12 -10.61
C SER A 61 1.91 -4.98 -10.49
N ILE A 62 0.70 -5.25 -10.98
CA ILE A 62 -0.52 -4.49 -10.71
C ILE A 62 -1.45 -5.38 -9.89
N ILE A 63 -1.89 -4.88 -8.74
CA ILE A 63 -2.91 -5.52 -7.89
C ILE A 63 -4.17 -4.66 -7.96
N ASN A 64 -5.17 -5.13 -8.69
CA ASN A 64 -6.45 -4.44 -8.87
C ASN A 64 -7.47 -4.92 -7.84
N LEU A 65 -7.98 -3.99 -7.01
CA LEU A 65 -8.96 -4.26 -5.95
C LEU A 65 -10.39 -3.84 -6.35
N ARG A 66 -10.63 -3.46 -7.60
CA ARG A 66 -11.97 -3.06 -8.04
C ARG A 66 -12.89 -4.27 -8.16
N LEU A 67 -14.18 -4.06 -7.88
CA LEU A 67 -15.20 -5.06 -8.19
C LEU A 67 -15.48 -5.04 -9.70
N ASP A 68 -15.89 -6.18 -10.26
CA ASP A 68 -16.16 -6.32 -11.70
C ASP A 68 -17.26 -5.38 -12.17
N ASN A 69 -18.25 -5.09 -11.31
CA ASN A 69 -19.40 -4.25 -11.60
C ASN A 69 -19.22 -2.77 -11.24
N GLU A 70 -18.02 -2.34 -10.84
CA GLU A 70 -17.77 -0.92 -10.54
C GLU A 70 -17.78 -0.08 -11.82
N LYS A 71 -18.49 1.06 -11.75
CA LYS A 71 -18.53 1.99 -12.89
C LYS A 71 -17.14 2.40 -13.34
N GLY A 72 -16.84 2.18 -14.63
CA GLY A 72 -15.56 2.47 -15.24
C GLY A 72 -14.43 1.50 -14.86
N ALA A 73 -14.75 0.33 -14.32
CA ALA A 73 -13.84 -0.80 -14.26
C ALA A 73 -13.90 -1.54 -15.61
N ASP A 74 -12.74 -1.86 -16.15
CA ASP A 74 -12.58 -2.75 -17.30
C ASP A 74 -11.43 -3.69 -17.00
N ILE A 75 -11.75 -4.72 -16.21
CA ILE A 75 -10.75 -5.66 -15.68
C ILE A 75 -10.09 -6.45 -16.82
N GLU A 76 -10.86 -6.84 -17.83
CA GLU A 76 -10.36 -7.60 -18.97
C GLU A 76 -9.40 -6.77 -19.83
N ALA A 77 -9.76 -5.52 -20.15
CA ALA A 77 -8.89 -4.64 -20.90
C ALA A 77 -7.61 -4.29 -20.14
N GLU A 78 -7.71 -4.09 -18.82
CA GLU A 78 -6.54 -3.84 -17.98
C GLU A 78 -5.61 -5.06 -17.91
N ALA A 79 -6.17 -6.28 -17.74
CA ALA A 79 -5.41 -7.53 -17.78
C ALA A 79 -4.74 -7.76 -19.13
N ALA A 80 -5.42 -7.48 -20.23
CA ALA A 80 -4.86 -7.57 -21.59
C ALA A 80 -3.71 -6.58 -21.79
N ALA A 81 -3.85 -5.34 -21.31
CA ALA A 81 -2.81 -4.32 -21.35
C ALA A 81 -1.60 -4.72 -20.49
N ALA A 82 -1.83 -5.31 -19.31
CA ALA A 82 -0.77 -5.80 -18.44
C ALA A 82 0.02 -6.94 -19.10
N LYS A 83 -0.68 -7.89 -19.71
CA LYS A 83 -0.06 -8.98 -20.49
C LYS A 83 0.79 -8.42 -21.62
N ALA A 84 0.29 -7.45 -22.38
CA ALA A 84 1.01 -6.83 -23.49
C ALA A 84 2.25 -6.06 -23.02
N ALA A 85 2.19 -5.44 -21.82
CA ALA A 85 3.32 -4.72 -21.22
C ALA A 85 4.31 -5.61 -20.48
N GLY A 86 4.02 -6.91 -20.30
CA GLY A 86 4.86 -7.84 -19.55
C GLY A 86 4.95 -7.48 -18.06
N ILE A 87 3.82 -7.07 -17.46
CA ILE A 87 3.69 -6.81 -16.02
C ILE A 87 2.70 -7.81 -15.41
N ASN A 88 2.99 -8.33 -14.23
CA ASN A 88 2.08 -9.25 -13.54
C ASN A 88 0.77 -8.53 -13.18
N PHE A 89 -0.36 -9.17 -13.45
CA PHE A 89 -1.68 -8.63 -13.11
C PHE A 89 -2.41 -9.59 -12.18
N VAL A 90 -2.84 -9.07 -11.03
CA VAL A 90 -3.60 -9.84 -10.04
C VAL A 90 -4.89 -9.09 -9.71
N HIS A 91 -6.02 -9.74 -9.92
CA HIS A 91 -7.33 -9.20 -9.57
C HIS A 91 -7.81 -9.79 -8.25
N LEU A 92 -7.97 -8.92 -7.25
CA LEU A 92 -8.43 -9.26 -5.88
C LEU A 92 -9.63 -8.36 -5.52
N PRO A 93 -10.83 -8.63 -6.03
CA PRO A 93 -11.98 -7.77 -5.82
C PRO A 93 -12.30 -7.63 -4.34
N LEU A 94 -12.27 -6.39 -3.82
CA LEU A 94 -12.51 -6.05 -2.43
C LEU A 94 -13.64 -5.03 -2.31
N SER A 95 -14.69 -5.34 -1.57
CA SER A 95 -15.72 -4.37 -1.21
C SER A 95 -15.19 -3.35 -0.18
N GLY A 96 -15.41 -2.06 -0.43
CA GLY A 96 -15.02 -1.01 0.55
C GLY A 96 -16.00 -0.89 1.73
N SER A 97 -17.25 -1.37 1.57
CA SER A 97 -18.29 -1.32 2.62
C SER A 97 -18.43 -2.63 3.41
N ALA A 98 -17.99 -3.74 2.83
CA ALA A 98 -18.00 -5.06 3.46
C ALA A 98 -16.72 -5.81 3.06
N PRO A 99 -15.55 -5.41 3.58
CA PRO A 99 -14.29 -6.01 3.20
C PRO A 99 -14.18 -7.44 3.72
N ASP A 100 -13.81 -8.36 2.82
CA ASP A 100 -13.65 -9.78 3.10
C ASP A 100 -12.22 -10.09 3.58
N PRO A 101 -12.04 -10.66 4.80
CA PRO A 101 -10.74 -11.09 5.29
C PRO A 101 -10.00 -12.07 4.36
N ALA A 102 -10.72 -12.93 3.65
CA ALA A 102 -10.11 -13.87 2.71
C ALA A 102 -9.43 -13.17 1.53
N VAL A 103 -9.89 -11.96 1.16
CA VAL A 103 -9.19 -11.13 0.16
C VAL A 103 -7.90 -10.57 0.74
N ALA A 104 -7.88 -10.18 2.02
CA ALA A 104 -6.67 -9.73 2.69
C ALA A 104 -5.63 -10.85 2.80
N ASP A 105 -6.03 -12.09 3.10
CA ASP A 105 -5.12 -13.24 3.11
C ASP A 105 -4.46 -13.46 1.74
N ARG A 106 -5.25 -13.42 0.66
CA ARG A 106 -4.75 -13.53 -0.72
C ARG A 106 -3.84 -12.37 -1.09
N PHE A 107 -4.19 -11.16 -0.66
CA PHE A 107 -3.35 -9.98 -0.87
C PHE A 107 -2.00 -10.12 -0.18
N LEU A 108 -1.97 -10.52 1.10
CA LEU A 108 -0.71 -10.71 1.84
C LEU A 108 0.18 -11.75 1.15
N LYS A 109 -0.40 -12.86 0.70
CA LYS A 109 0.33 -13.85 -0.09
C LYS A 109 0.91 -13.24 -1.37
N THR A 110 0.09 -12.51 -2.14
CA THR A 110 0.49 -11.90 -3.41
C THR A 110 1.59 -10.86 -3.23
N ILE A 111 1.43 -9.94 -2.26
CA ILE A 111 2.37 -8.82 -2.06
C ILE A 111 3.72 -9.26 -1.49
N THR A 112 3.80 -10.43 -0.86
CA THR A 112 5.05 -10.98 -0.33
C THR A 112 5.80 -11.87 -1.32
N GLU A 113 5.22 -12.21 -2.46
CA GLU A 113 5.91 -12.92 -3.53
C GLU A 113 6.98 -12.03 -4.18
N PRO A 114 8.25 -12.47 -4.25
CA PRO A 114 9.35 -11.63 -4.76
C PRO A 114 9.12 -11.11 -6.18
N GLY A 115 8.46 -11.89 -7.05
CA GLY A 115 8.14 -11.51 -8.43
C GLY A 115 7.08 -10.43 -8.57
N ASN A 116 6.39 -10.07 -7.49
CA ASN A 116 5.32 -9.07 -7.47
C ASN A 116 5.77 -7.71 -6.92
N GLN A 117 7.05 -7.55 -6.56
CA GLN A 117 7.55 -6.27 -6.06
C GLN A 117 8.56 -5.65 -7.02
N PRO A 118 8.55 -4.30 -7.15
CA PRO A 118 7.63 -3.31 -6.56
C PRO A 118 6.20 -3.45 -7.08
N ALA A 119 5.20 -3.26 -6.22
CA ALA A 119 3.80 -3.45 -6.53
C ALA A 119 3.05 -2.13 -6.76
N PHE A 120 2.18 -2.10 -7.76
CA PHE A 120 1.22 -1.03 -7.99
C PHE A 120 -0.17 -1.52 -7.56
N ILE A 121 -0.70 -0.98 -6.48
CA ILE A 121 -2.00 -1.38 -5.91
C ILE A 121 -3.02 -0.30 -6.23
N HIS A 122 -4.17 -0.67 -6.78
CA HIS A 122 -5.20 0.32 -7.06
C HIS A 122 -6.63 -0.16 -6.81
N CYS A 123 -7.53 0.83 -6.73
CA CYS A 123 -8.98 0.61 -6.65
C CYS A 123 -9.70 1.76 -7.39
N ALA A 124 -10.87 2.21 -6.94
CA ALA A 124 -11.55 3.36 -7.53
C ALA A 124 -10.98 4.72 -7.06
N SER A 125 -10.63 4.85 -5.77
CA SER A 125 -10.22 6.12 -5.15
C SER A 125 -8.87 6.09 -4.42
N GLY A 126 -8.26 4.90 -4.23
CA GLY A 126 -7.04 4.71 -3.47
C GLY A 126 -7.27 4.20 -2.03
N ASN A 127 -8.46 4.36 -1.46
CA ASN A 127 -8.75 3.97 -0.07
C ASN A 127 -8.51 2.48 0.22
N ARG A 128 -9.04 1.59 -0.62
CA ARG A 128 -8.84 0.14 -0.47
C ARG A 128 -7.37 -0.26 -0.66
N ALA A 129 -6.71 0.36 -1.64
CA ALA A 129 -5.29 0.14 -1.89
C ALA A 129 -4.44 0.48 -0.66
N ALA A 130 -4.64 1.67 -0.09
CA ALA A 130 -3.91 2.10 1.10
C ALA A 130 -4.29 1.31 2.36
N ALA A 131 -5.55 0.82 2.49
CA ALA A 131 -5.96 -0.05 3.59
C ALA A 131 -5.26 -1.43 3.51
N MET A 132 -5.15 -2.02 2.33
CA MET A 132 -4.43 -3.27 2.12
C MET A 132 -2.93 -3.11 2.40
N TRP A 133 -2.35 -1.96 2.03
CA TRP A 133 -0.97 -1.65 2.39
C TRP A 133 -0.78 -1.48 3.90
N LEU A 134 -1.74 -0.85 4.61
CA LEU A 134 -1.75 -0.78 6.07
C LEU A 134 -1.70 -2.18 6.71
N ILE A 135 -2.53 -3.11 6.21
CA ILE A 135 -2.50 -4.51 6.67
C ILE A 135 -1.10 -5.12 6.49
N LYS A 136 -0.48 -4.93 5.33
CA LYS A 136 0.88 -5.44 5.05
C LYS A 136 1.91 -4.89 6.04
N ARG A 137 1.86 -3.56 6.32
CA ARG A 137 2.77 -2.93 7.29
C ARG A 137 2.61 -3.48 8.70
N LEU A 138 1.36 -3.74 9.12
CA LEU A 138 1.08 -4.25 10.46
C LEU A 138 1.35 -5.74 10.60
N ALA A 139 0.85 -6.56 9.66
CA ALA A 139 0.90 -8.01 9.77
C ALA A 139 2.23 -8.63 9.35
N VAL A 140 2.92 -8.03 8.37
CA VAL A 140 4.16 -8.59 7.79
C VAL A 140 5.39 -7.81 8.26
N ASP A 141 5.35 -6.47 8.20
CA ASP A 141 6.50 -5.64 8.59
C ASP A 141 6.55 -5.36 10.09
N HIS A 142 5.50 -5.72 10.82
CA HIS A 142 5.37 -5.52 12.29
C HIS A 142 5.56 -4.06 12.73
N TRP A 143 5.13 -3.12 11.89
CA TRP A 143 5.20 -1.72 12.23
C TRP A 143 4.23 -1.34 13.34
N GLU A 144 4.59 -0.34 14.14
CA GLU A 144 3.68 0.29 15.10
C GLU A 144 2.48 0.91 14.39
N VAL A 145 1.30 0.82 15.03
CA VAL A 145 0.01 1.22 14.44
C VAL A 145 0.02 2.69 13.99
N ASP A 146 0.54 3.59 14.81
CA ASP A 146 0.59 5.01 14.50
C ASP A 146 1.44 5.30 13.25
N ARG A 147 2.61 4.67 13.16
CA ARG A 147 3.50 4.81 12.01
C ARG A 147 2.85 4.27 10.73
N ALA A 148 2.30 3.05 10.79
CA ALA A 148 1.66 2.41 9.64
C ALA A 148 0.43 3.18 9.16
N THR A 149 -0.36 3.69 10.10
CA THR A 149 -1.55 4.50 9.81
C THR A 149 -1.20 5.85 9.19
N ALA A 150 -0.14 6.51 9.65
CA ALA A 150 0.34 7.77 9.08
C ALA A 150 0.79 7.58 7.61
N GLU A 151 1.53 6.51 7.30
CA GLU A 151 1.92 6.18 5.93
C GLU A 151 0.69 5.87 5.05
N ALA A 152 -0.25 5.05 5.55
CA ALA A 152 -1.47 4.73 4.82
C ALA A 152 -2.35 5.97 4.54
N ALA A 153 -2.45 6.88 5.49
CA ALA A 153 -3.16 8.15 5.30
C ALA A 153 -2.49 9.01 4.22
N ALA A 154 -1.16 9.10 4.21
CA ALA A 154 -0.40 9.79 3.17
C ALA A 154 -0.60 9.14 1.78
N LEU A 155 -0.74 7.81 1.71
CA LEU A 155 -1.05 7.05 0.50
C LEU A 155 -2.50 7.18 0.02
N GLY A 156 -3.40 7.78 0.82
CA GLY A 156 -4.78 8.06 0.41
C GLY A 156 -5.86 7.30 1.21
N LEU A 157 -5.52 6.70 2.35
CA LEU A 157 -6.51 6.13 3.26
C LEU A 157 -7.23 7.23 4.03
N THR A 158 -8.44 7.57 3.60
CA THR A 158 -9.31 8.57 4.22
C THR A 158 -10.56 7.98 4.87
N SER A 159 -10.87 6.70 4.61
CA SER A 159 -12.03 6.00 5.17
C SER A 159 -11.74 5.50 6.60
N PRO A 160 -12.43 6.02 7.64
CA PRO A 160 -12.26 5.53 9.01
C PRO A 160 -12.64 4.05 9.15
N ALA A 161 -13.70 3.62 8.46
CA ALA A 161 -14.15 2.24 8.50
C ALA A 161 -13.12 1.25 7.94
N LEU A 162 -12.53 1.56 6.78
CA LEU A 162 -11.46 0.74 6.21
C LEU A 162 -10.20 0.74 7.07
N LYS A 163 -9.85 1.89 7.67
CA LYS A 163 -8.72 1.96 8.61
C LYS A 163 -8.94 1.05 9.81
N GLN A 164 -10.11 1.15 10.45
CA GLN A 164 -10.44 0.33 11.60
C GLN A 164 -10.45 -1.16 11.26
N TRP A 165 -11.07 -1.53 10.15
CA TRP A 165 -11.07 -2.91 9.66
C TRP A 165 -9.66 -3.44 9.43
N ALA A 166 -8.79 -2.67 8.78
CA ALA A 166 -7.41 -3.08 8.50
C ALA A 166 -6.59 -3.30 9.78
N ILE A 167 -6.75 -2.43 10.78
CA ILE A 167 -6.08 -2.58 12.09
C ILE A 167 -6.61 -3.82 12.81
N GLN A 168 -7.93 -3.99 12.86
CA GLN A 168 -8.55 -5.14 13.53
C GLN A 168 -8.18 -6.47 12.87
N TYR A 169 -8.12 -6.50 11.52
CA TYR A 169 -7.68 -7.69 10.79
C TYR A 169 -6.22 -8.04 11.13
N ALA A 170 -5.31 -7.07 11.14
CA ALA A 170 -3.89 -7.29 11.34
C ALA A 170 -3.50 -7.47 12.83
N ARG A 171 -4.32 -7.00 13.75
CA ARG A 171 -4.09 -7.01 15.22
C ARG A 171 -5.39 -7.33 15.95
N PRO A 172 -5.91 -8.58 15.88
CA PRO A 172 -7.21 -8.93 16.45
C PRO A 172 -7.28 -8.81 17.97
N ASP A 173 -6.12 -8.81 18.66
CA ASP A 173 -6.03 -8.78 20.13
C ASP A 173 -5.76 -7.36 20.69
N GLN A 174 -5.86 -6.30 19.87
CA GLN A 174 -5.68 -4.89 20.30
C GLN A 174 -6.96 -4.08 20.27
#